data_489d14c3539ad883980eab400e9d7f22
#
_entry.id   489d14c3539ad883980eab400e9d7f22
#
_cell.length_a   1.000
_cell.length_b   1.000
_cell.length_c   1.000
_cell.angle_alpha   90.00
_cell.angle_beta   90.00
_cell.angle_gamma   90.00
#
_symmetry.space_group_name_H-M   'P 1'
#
loop_
_entity.id
_entity.type
_entity.pdbx_description
1 polymer ?
#
loop_
_entity_poly.entity_id
_entity_poly.type
_entity_poly.pdbx_seq_one_letter_code
_entity_poly.pdbx_strand_id
1 'polypeptide(L)'
;MPSRILVAVALLAAICLVAAPAGAQQVTKETVEGVTNFNRLETTVACAGATKATAVPEIKKLGFASIINLRQATENGADLEGEAAAAKAADIHYYNIPFNGQAPDAAVADKFLEAITAPGNEPAFIHCAGGGRAATMWFLKRLVVDHWDVDRATTEATALGMTNQGLKQFALDYANTHKR
;
A
#
# COMPACT_ATOMS: atom_id res chain seq x y z
N MET A 1 3.27 -32.53 -71.87
CA MET A 1 2.95 -31.30 -71.14
C MET A 1 3.15 -31.61 -69.68
N PRO A 2 4.17 -31.05 -69.00
CA PRO A 2 4.38 -31.33 -67.58
C PRO A 2 3.65 -30.31 -66.69
N SER A 3 2.91 -30.83 -65.75
CA SER A 3 2.15 -30.12 -64.71
C SER A 3 3.11 -29.47 -63.70
N ARG A 4 2.98 -28.17 -63.51
CA ARG A 4 3.75 -27.39 -62.52
C ARG A 4 3.02 -27.44 -61.17
N ILE A 5 3.60 -28.13 -60.18
CA ILE A 5 3.16 -28.12 -58.80
C ILE A 5 3.79 -26.91 -58.14
N LEU A 6 2.93 -25.94 -57.77
CA LEU A 6 3.30 -24.77 -56.94
C LEU A 6 3.30 -25.21 -55.47
N VAL A 7 4.48 -25.32 -54.88
CA VAL A 7 4.62 -25.50 -53.42
C VAL A 7 4.60 -24.14 -52.76
N ALA A 8 3.49 -23.81 -52.08
CA ALA A 8 3.38 -22.63 -51.26
C ALA A 8 4.06 -22.89 -49.89
N VAL A 9 5.20 -22.29 -49.66
CA VAL A 9 5.88 -22.28 -48.34
C VAL A 9 5.24 -21.19 -47.49
N ALA A 10 4.42 -21.61 -46.51
CA ALA A 10 3.88 -20.71 -45.50
C ALA A 10 4.95 -20.43 -44.43
N LEU A 11 5.52 -19.22 -44.40
CA LEU A 11 6.39 -18.74 -43.34
C LEU A 11 5.49 -18.41 -42.11
N LEU A 12 5.51 -19.25 -41.09
CA LEU A 12 4.99 -18.90 -39.77
C LEU A 12 6.01 -17.97 -39.09
N ALA A 13 5.73 -16.68 -39.06
CA ALA A 13 6.44 -15.72 -38.20
C ALA A 13 5.99 -15.91 -36.74
N ALA A 14 6.81 -16.54 -35.91
CA ALA A 14 6.62 -16.62 -34.49
C ALA A 14 6.87 -15.22 -33.88
N ILE A 15 5.81 -14.50 -33.51
CA ILE A 15 5.91 -13.28 -32.75
C ILE A 15 6.25 -13.67 -31.31
N CYS A 16 7.53 -13.60 -30.95
CA CYS A 16 7.95 -13.65 -29.55
C CYS A 16 7.47 -12.37 -28.86
N LEU A 17 6.37 -12.46 -28.11
CA LEU A 17 5.98 -11.42 -27.15
C LEU A 17 7.05 -11.39 -26.04
N VAL A 18 8.02 -10.49 -26.16
CA VAL A 18 8.93 -10.18 -25.06
C VAL A 18 8.09 -9.38 -24.05
N ALA A 19 7.65 -10.04 -22.97
CA ALA A 19 7.08 -9.34 -21.84
C ALA A 19 8.15 -8.37 -21.31
N ALA A 20 7.90 -7.06 -21.44
CA ALA A 20 8.75 -6.06 -20.80
C ALA A 20 8.77 -6.35 -19.28
N PRO A 21 9.93 -6.27 -18.60
CA PRO A 21 9.97 -6.39 -17.17
C PRO A 21 9.03 -5.32 -16.60
N ALA A 22 8.07 -5.72 -15.77
CA ALA A 22 7.23 -4.78 -15.04
C ALA A 22 8.19 -3.92 -14.22
N GLY A 23 8.39 -2.66 -14.64
CA GLY A 23 9.28 -1.73 -13.97
C GLY A 23 8.89 -1.70 -12.50
N ALA A 24 9.87 -1.77 -11.59
CA ALA A 24 9.60 -1.62 -10.17
C ALA A 24 8.89 -0.28 -9.97
N GLN A 25 7.70 -0.30 -9.39
CA GLN A 25 6.95 0.91 -9.06
C GLN A 25 7.85 1.81 -8.20
N GLN A 26 7.95 3.08 -8.58
CA GLN A 26 8.87 4.00 -7.92
C GLN A 26 8.17 4.72 -6.76
N VAL A 27 8.78 4.64 -5.57
CA VAL A 27 8.32 5.44 -4.42
C VAL A 27 8.86 6.86 -4.55
N THR A 28 7.98 7.84 -4.50
CA THR A 28 8.32 9.28 -4.44
C THR A 28 8.11 9.82 -3.03
N LYS A 29 8.99 10.73 -2.62
CA LYS A 29 8.84 11.51 -1.38
C LYS A 29 8.31 12.89 -1.74
N GLU A 30 7.15 13.24 -1.21
CA GLU A 30 6.50 14.49 -1.51
C GLU A 30 6.28 15.30 -0.23
N THR A 31 6.08 16.59 -0.36
CA THR A 31 5.67 17.46 0.75
C THR A 31 4.20 17.80 0.60
N VAL A 32 3.40 17.40 1.59
CA VAL A 32 1.99 17.74 1.70
C VAL A 32 1.81 18.50 3.02
N GLU A 33 1.19 19.69 2.95
CA GLU A 33 0.98 20.48 4.15
C GLU A 33 0.12 19.73 5.17
N GLY A 34 0.58 19.71 6.42
CA GLY A 34 -0.10 18.97 7.49
C GLY A 34 0.14 17.46 7.50
N VAL A 35 1.00 16.93 6.63
CA VAL A 35 1.41 15.52 6.60
C VAL A 35 2.91 15.41 6.78
N THR A 36 3.36 14.55 7.68
CA THR A 36 4.79 14.26 7.83
C THR A 36 5.18 12.99 7.07
N ASN A 37 6.41 12.95 6.54
CA ASN A 37 6.98 11.74 5.89
C ASN A 37 6.05 11.12 4.83
N PHE A 38 5.53 11.92 3.91
CA PHE A 38 4.67 11.44 2.84
C PHE A 38 5.50 10.71 1.78
N ASN A 39 5.38 9.40 1.73
CA ASN A 39 6.00 8.53 0.73
C ASN A 39 4.91 7.87 -0.10
N ARG A 40 4.90 8.13 -1.41
CA ARG A 40 3.86 7.66 -2.33
C ARG A 40 4.41 6.64 -3.32
N LEU A 41 3.67 5.55 -3.48
CA LEU A 41 3.90 4.57 -4.53
C LEU A 41 2.92 4.83 -5.68
N GLU A 42 3.31 5.66 -6.63
CA GLU A 42 2.50 6.01 -7.81
C GLU A 42 1.02 6.32 -7.43
N THR A 43 0.07 5.57 -8.01
CA THR A 43 -1.37 5.73 -7.76
C THR A 43 -1.95 4.65 -6.84
N THR A 44 -1.11 3.86 -6.15
CA THR A 44 -1.56 2.68 -5.42
C THR A 44 -1.74 2.94 -3.92
N VAL A 45 -0.74 3.52 -3.29
CA VAL A 45 -0.72 3.76 -1.84
C VAL A 45 0.18 4.93 -1.48
N ALA A 46 -0.11 5.59 -0.37
CA ALA A 46 0.88 6.39 0.35
C ALA A 46 1.00 5.91 1.79
N CYS A 47 2.25 5.89 2.29
CA CYS A 47 2.55 5.68 3.69
C CYS A 47 3.09 6.98 4.28
N ALA A 48 2.49 7.44 5.36
CA ALA A 48 2.82 8.74 5.95
C ALA A 48 2.93 8.69 7.48
N GLY A 49 3.50 9.75 8.02
CA GLY A 49 3.55 10.01 9.45
C GLY A 49 2.32 10.76 9.96
N ALA A 50 2.50 11.58 11.01
CA ALA A 50 1.42 12.35 11.61
C ALA A 50 0.73 13.22 10.55
N THR A 51 -0.60 13.15 10.55
CA THR A 51 -1.46 13.83 9.59
C THR A 51 -2.45 14.71 10.36
N LYS A 52 -2.62 15.95 9.92
CA LYS A 52 -3.61 16.88 10.49
C LYS A 52 -4.95 16.70 9.76
N ALA A 53 -6.05 16.87 10.45
CA ALA A 53 -7.40 16.88 9.86
C ALA A 53 -7.53 17.88 8.68
N THR A 54 -6.82 19.00 8.75
CA THR A 54 -6.78 20.01 7.68
C THR A 54 -6.13 19.54 6.39
N ALA A 55 -5.36 18.46 6.40
CA ALA A 55 -4.74 17.88 5.22
C ALA A 55 -5.68 16.95 4.42
N VAL A 56 -6.78 16.51 5.03
CA VAL A 56 -7.70 15.53 4.41
C VAL A 56 -8.25 15.98 3.06
N PRO A 57 -8.67 17.24 2.84
CA PRO A 57 -9.12 17.69 1.52
C PRO A 57 -8.04 17.58 0.44
N GLU A 58 -6.78 17.80 0.80
CA GLU A 58 -5.67 17.66 -0.14
C GLU A 58 -5.38 16.19 -0.45
N ILE A 59 -5.43 15.31 0.56
CA ILE A 59 -5.32 13.85 0.38
C ILE A 59 -6.40 13.36 -0.60
N LYS A 60 -7.64 13.85 -0.50
CA LYS A 60 -8.71 13.54 -1.47
C LYS A 60 -8.37 14.02 -2.88
N LYS A 61 -7.86 15.24 -3.05
CA LYS A 61 -7.46 15.79 -4.35
C LYS A 61 -6.32 15.02 -4.99
N LEU A 62 -5.42 14.46 -4.18
CA LEU A 62 -4.34 13.57 -4.64
C LEU A 62 -4.86 12.22 -5.14
N GLY A 63 -6.17 11.96 -5.05
CA GLY A 63 -6.84 10.80 -5.64
C GLY A 63 -6.98 9.61 -4.70
N PHE A 64 -6.69 9.75 -3.40
CA PHE A 64 -6.91 8.67 -2.45
C PHE A 64 -8.40 8.45 -2.17
N ALA A 65 -8.80 7.18 -2.15
CA ALA A 65 -10.17 6.75 -1.91
C ALA A 65 -10.43 6.49 -0.41
N SER A 66 -9.38 6.14 0.33
CA SER A 66 -9.49 5.88 1.77
C SER A 66 -8.30 6.43 2.56
N ILE A 67 -8.57 6.68 3.85
CA ILE A 67 -7.58 6.97 4.89
C ILE A 67 -7.63 5.85 5.92
N ILE A 68 -6.48 5.21 6.18
CA ILE A 68 -6.33 4.22 7.25
C ILE A 68 -5.37 4.80 8.29
N ASN A 69 -5.92 5.24 9.42
CA ASN A 69 -5.19 5.82 10.53
C ASN A 69 -4.84 4.73 11.56
N LEU A 70 -3.54 4.50 11.74
CA LEU A 70 -3.02 3.50 12.69
C LEU A 70 -2.65 4.09 14.06
N ARG A 71 -2.99 5.35 14.31
CA ARG A 71 -2.66 6.02 15.57
C ARG A 71 -3.60 5.60 16.69
N GLN A 72 -3.05 5.52 17.88
CA GLN A 72 -3.82 5.39 19.12
C GLN A 72 -4.29 6.77 19.58
N ALA A 73 -5.45 6.85 20.20
CA ALA A 73 -6.00 8.11 20.72
C ALA A 73 -5.09 8.80 21.77
N THR A 74 -4.25 8.00 22.44
CA THR A 74 -3.30 8.47 23.45
C THR A 74 -2.00 9.05 22.87
N GLU A 75 -1.79 8.92 21.57
CA GLU A 75 -0.58 9.46 20.93
C GLU A 75 -0.64 10.98 20.83
N ASN A 76 0.48 11.63 21.17
CA ASN A 76 0.54 13.09 21.15
C ASN A 76 0.18 13.67 19.77
N GLY A 77 -0.79 14.59 19.74
CA GLY A 77 -1.28 15.23 18.52
C GLY A 77 -2.13 14.30 17.63
N ALA A 78 -2.67 13.19 18.17
CA ALA A 78 -3.71 12.43 17.47
C ALA A 78 -5.05 13.18 17.61
N ASP A 79 -5.68 13.46 16.48
CA ASP A 79 -7.02 14.07 16.38
C ASP A 79 -7.92 13.15 15.56
N LEU A 80 -8.32 12.04 16.18
CA LEU A 80 -9.09 10.99 15.49
C LEU A 80 -10.48 11.48 15.08
N GLU A 81 -11.12 12.27 15.94
CA GLU A 81 -12.47 12.79 15.67
C GLU A 81 -12.47 13.88 14.60
N GLY A 82 -11.51 14.80 14.68
CA GLY A 82 -11.36 15.86 13.67
C GLY A 82 -11.00 15.28 12.29
N GLU A 83 -10.14 14.26 12.25
CA GLU A 83 -9.77 13.60 11.01
C GLU A 83 -10.93 12.81 10.41
N ALA A 84 -11.71 12.09 11.23
CA ALA A 84 -12.91 11.39 10.79
C ALA A 84 -13.98 12.36 10.27
N ALA A 85 -14.18 13.51 10.93
CA ALA A 85 -15.10 14.54 10.49
C ALA A 85 -14.66 15.16 9.15
N ALA A 86 -13.36 15.44 8.98
CA ALA A 86 -12.81 15.96 7.74
C ALA A 86 -12.92 14.94 6.60
N ALA A 87 -12.68 13.65 6.87
CA ALA A 87 -12.82 12.58 5.88
C ALA A 87 -14.28 12.44 5.41
N LYS A 88 -15.24 12.50 6.35
CA LYS A 88 -16.68 12.52 6.02
C LYS A 88 -17.05 13.72 5.15
N ALA A 89 -16.55 14.91 5.47
CA ALA A 89 -16.81 16.12 4.70
C ALA A 89 -16.20 16.10 3.31
N ALA A 90 -15.06 15.38 3.11
CA ALA A 90 -14.37 15.23 1.85
C ALA A 90 -14.88 14.02 1.04
N ASP A 91 -15.85 13.28 1.53
CA ASP A 91 -16.34 12.02 0.91
C ASP A 91 -15.18 11.04 0.62
N ILE A 92 -14.38 10.75 1.65
CA ILE A 92 -13.30 9.77 1.63
C ILE A 92 -13.54 8.73 2.74
N HIS A 93 -13.32 7.46 2.47
CA HIS A 93 -13.48 6.42 3.48
C HIS A 93 -12.44 6.59 4.60
N TYR A 94 -12.85 6.43 5.84
CA TYR A 94 -11.97 6.58 7.00
C TYR A 94 -12.04 5.39 7.93
N TYR A 95 -10.87 4.86 8.27
CA TYR A 95 -10.71 3.75 9.19
C TYR A 95 -9.69 4.13 10.28
N ASN A 96 -10.09 4.12 11.54
CA ASN A 96 -9.13 4.15 12.63
C ASN A 96 -8.91 2.71 13.12
N ILE A 97 -7.70 2.21 12.93
CA ILE A 97 -7.25 0.87 13.29
C ILE A 97 -6.00 1.02 14.18
N PRO A 98 -6.18 1.28 15.48
CA PRO A 98 -5.08 1.59 16.38
C PRO A 98 -4.07 0.44 16.45
N PHE A 99 -2.83 0.67 15.98
CA PHE A 99 -1.76 -0.32 15.96
C PHE A 99 -0.63 0.06 16.91
N ASN A 100 -0.49 -0.69 18.01
CA ASN A 100 0.60 -0.51 18.95
C ASN A 100 1.88 -1.17 18.42
N GLY A 101 2.84 -0.39 17.94
CA GLY A 101 4.11 -0.90 17.41
C GLY A 101 5.04 -1.54 18.47
N GLN A 102 4.77 -1.36 19.77
CA GLN A 102 5.54 -1.99 20.85
C GLN A 102 4.95 -3.36 21.27
N ALA A 103 3.68 -3.58 20.99
CA ALA A 103 2.97 -4.83 21.25
C ALA A 103 2.03 -5.10 20.05
N PRO A 104 2.59 -5.54 18.91
CA PRO A 104 1.81 -5.79 17.71
C PRO A 104 0.84 -6.97 17.92
N ASP A 105 -0.39 -6.82 17.41
CA ASP A 105 -1.48 -7.78 17.58
C ASP A 105 -1.98 -8.26 16.21
N ALA A 106 -2.08 -9.58 16.05
CA ALA A 106 -2.59 -10.22 14.84
C ALA A 106 -4.02 -9.79 14.50
N ALA A 107 -4.89 -9.60 15.49
CA ALA A 107 -6.25 -9.14 15.25
C ALA A 107 -6.33 -7.72 14.66
N VAL A 108 -5.31 -6.89 14.89
CA VAL A 108 -5.19 -5.58 14.24
C VAL A 108 -4.75 -5.74 12.79
N ALA A 109 -3.89 -6.71 12.51
CA ALA A 109 -3.50 -7.04 11.13
C ALA A 109 -4.70 -7.56 10.32
N ASP A 110 -5.56 -8.40 10.91
CA ASP A 110 -6.81 -8.87 10.27
C ASP A 110 -7.71 -7.68 9.88
N LYS A 111 -7.97 -6.76 10.80
CA LYS A 111 -8.79 -5.55 10.55
C LYS A 111 -8.18 -4.66 9.48
N PHE A 112 -6.86 -4.53 9.47
CA PHE A 112 -6.17 -3.75 8.43
C PHE A 112 -6.34 -4.41 7.06
N LEU A 113 -6.14 -5.73 6.95
CA LEU A 113 -6.31 -6.45 5.69
C LEU A 113 -7.76 -6.37 5.20
N GLU A 114 -8.75 -6.49 6.09
CA GLU A 114 -10.15 -6.28 5.74
C GLU A 114 -10.39 -4.88 5.17
N ALA A 115 -9.90 -3.84 5.84
CA ALA A 115 -10.09 -2.46 5.41
C ALA A 115 -9.40 -2.16 4.07
N ILE A 116 -8.12 -2.58 3.91
CA ILE A 116 -7.35 -2.25 2.70
C ILE A 116 -7.84 -3.01 1.46
N THR A 117 -8.45 -4.18 1.63
CA THR A 117 -8.98 -4.99 0.51
C THR A 117 -10.45 -4.76 0.24
N ALA A 118 -11.13 -3.95 1.05
CA ALA A 118 -12.54 -3.64 0.82
C ALA A 118 -12.72 -2.89 -0.52
N PRO A 119 -13.75 -3.22 -1.30
CA PRO A 119 -13.98 -2.57 -2.58
C PRO A 119 -14.09 -1.05 -2.45
N GLY A 120 -13.38 -0.32 -3.32
CA GLY A 120 -13.37 1.14 -3.35
C GLY A 120 -12.45 1.81 -2.34
N ASN A 121 -11.60 1.08 -1.62
CA ASN A 121 -10.65 1.64 -0.67
C ASN A 121 -9.25 1.90 -1.24
N GLU A 122 -8.93 1.40 -2.42
CA GLU A 122 -7.69 1.77 -3.11
C GLU A 122 -7.98 2.86 -4.18
N PRO A 123 -7.05 3.81 -4.36
CA PRO A 123 -5.77 4.01 -3.66
C PRO A 123 -5.94 4.42 -2.19
N ALA A 124 -5.12 3.86 -1.30
CA ALA A 124 -5.20 4.11 0.14
C ALA A 124 -4.11 5.05 0.66
N PHE A 125 -4.48 5.95 1.56
CA PHE A 125 -3.55 6.74 2.35
C PHE A 125 -3.46 6.12 3.75
N ILE A 126 -2.31 5.52 4.08
CA ILE A 126 -2.09 4.86 5.36
C ILE A 126 -1.14 5.71 6.19
N HIS A 127 -1.50 6.02 7.42
CA HIS A 127 -0.61 6.83 8.26
C HIS A 127 -0.56 6.37 9.73
N CYS A 128 0.50 6.83 10.40
CA CYS A 128 0.70 6.67 11.84
C CYS A 128 1.42 7.90 12.40
N ALA A 129 2.23 7.80 13.46
CA ALA A 129 3.01 8.94 13.95
C ALA A 129 4.23 9.26 13.05
N GLY A 130 4.99 8.23 12.61
CA GLY A 130 6.24 8.41 11.86
C GLY A 130 6.26 7.81 10.45
N GLY A 131 5.25 7.04 10.06
CA GLY A 131 5.17 6.34 8.77
C GLY A 131 5.58 4.86 8.82
N GLY A 132 6.45 4.45 9.74
CA GLY A 132 6.98 3.09 9.79
C GLY A 132 5.94 1.99 10.02
N ARG A 133 4.95 2.22 10.89
CA ARG A 133 3.81 1.29 11.10
C ARG A 133 2.96 1.18 9.82
N ALA A 134 2.72 2.29 9.13
CA ALA A 134 1.99 2.31 7.87
C ALA A 134 2.68 1.44 6.81
N ALA A 135 3.98 1.65 6.60
CA ALA A 135 4.77 0.88 5.66
C ALA A 135 4.88 -0.61 6.05
N THR A 136 4.90 -0.94 7.37
CA THR A 136 4.87 -2.34 7.82
C THR A 136 3.54 -3.02 7.50
N MET A 137 2.41 -2.33 7.71
CA MET A 137 1.10 -2.90 7.37
C MET A 137 0.92 -3.06 5.86
N TRP A 138 1.48 -2.15 5.07
CA TRP A 138 1.55 -2.33 3.62
C TRP A 138 2.42 -3.52 3.21
N PHE A 139 3.59 -3.70 3.85
CA PHE A 139 4.43 -4.89 3.67
C PHE A 139 3.66 -6.18 3.92
N LEU A 140 2.90 -6.22 5.00
CA LEU A 140 2.06 -7.36 5.34
C LEU A 140 1.01 -7.64 4.25
N LYS A 141 0.34 -6.60 3.71
CA LYS A 141 -0.60 -6.72 2.58
C LYS A 141 0.07 -7.33 1.36
N ARG A 142 1.29 -6.88 1.02
CA ARG A 142 2.05 -7.44 -0.10
C ARG A 142 2.35 -8.93 0.05
N LEU A 143 2.66 -9.37 1.27
CA LEU A 143 2.95 -10.79 1.54
C LEU A 143 1.71 -11.67 1.52
N VAL A 144 0.62 -11.21 2.17
CA VAL A 144 -0.57 -12.05 2.42
C VAL A 144 -1.58 -11.99 1.29
N VAL A 145 -1.82 -10.81 0.73
CA VAL A 145 -2.84 -10.58 -0.30
C VAL A 145 -2.25 -10.68 -1.71
N ASP A 146 -1.13 -10.00 -1.93
CA ASP A 146 -0.52 -9.95 -3.27
C ASP A 146 0.45 -11.10 -3.53
N HIS A 147 0.74 -11.91 -2.50
CA HIS A 147 1.64 -13.07 -2.57
C HIS A 147 3.03 -12.76 -3.11
N TRP A 148 3.54 -11.55 -2.80
CA TRP A 148 4.88 -11.17 -3.22
C TRP A 148 5.94 -11.94 -2.42
N ASP A 149 7.10 -12.16 -3.06
CA ASP A 149 8.28 -12.62 -2.34
C ASP A 149 8.75 -11.56 -1.31
N VAL A 150 9.45 -12.05 -0.29
CA VAL A 150 9.87 -11.23 0.86
C VAL A 150 10.83 -10.11 0.44
N ASP A 151 11.73 -10.38 -0.51
CA ASP A 151 12.77 -9.42 -0.91
C ASP A 151 12.16 -8.24 -1.66
N ARG A 152 11.26 -8.51 -2.60
CA ARG A 152 10.52 -7.50 -3.34
C ARG A 152 9.66 -6.65 -2.40
N ALA A 153 8.88 -7.30 -1.53
CA ALA A 153 8.02 -6.61 -0.57
C ALA A 153 8.84 -5.76 0.43
N THR A 154 10.00 -6.27 0.89
CA THR A 154 10.90 -5.54 1.78
C THR A 154 11.47 -4.29 1.10
N THR A 155 11.89 -4.40 -0.16
CA THR A 155 12.44 -3.28 -0.92
C THR A 155 11.42 -2.14 -1.03
N GLU A 156 10.19 -2.45 -1.44
CA GLU A 156 9.12 -1.46 -1.56
C GLU A 156 8.76 -0.84 -0.20
N ALA A 157 8.55 -1.67 0.83
CA ALA A 157 8.16 -1.18 2.15
C ALA A 157 9.26 -0.33 2.81
N THR A 158 10.53 -0.66 2.58
CA THR A 158 11.66 0.15 3.06
C THR A 158 11.66 1.53 2.39
N ALA A 159 11.41 1.59 1.09
CA ALA A 159 11.28 2.86 0.38
C ALA A 159 10.08 3.69 0.89
N LEU A 160 8.98 3.03 1.28
CA LEU A 160 7.81 3.66 1.90
C LEU A 160 8.02 4.08 3.36
N GLY A 161 9.13 3.69 4.01
CA GLY A 161 9.49 4.13 5.36
C GLY A 161 9.49 3.05 6.43
N MET A 162 9.45 1.75 6.07
CA MET A 162 9.60 0.65 7.03
C MET A 162 11.06 0.56 7.50
N THR A 163 11.30 0.75 8.81
CA THR A 163 12.65 0.70 9.40
C THR A 163 12.73 -0.22 10.64
N ASN A 164 11.61 -0.53 11.27
CA ASN A 164 11.55 -1.30 12.51
C ASN A 164 11.62 -2.80 12.22
N GLN A 165 12.73 -3.44 12.63
CA GLN A 165 12.95 -4.88 12.38
C GLN A 165 12.00 -5.77 13.18
N GLY A 166 11.59 -5.37 14.40
CA GLY A 166 10.61 -6.12 15.20
C GLY A 166 9.23 -6.15 14.54
N LEU A 167 8.80 -5.01 13.96
CA LEU A 167 7.54 -4.95 13.20
C LEU A 167 7.65 -5.71 11.87
N LYS A 168 8.80 -5.68 11.21
CA LYS A 168 9.04 -6.53 10.04
C LYS A 168 8.90 -8.00 10.39
N GLN A 169 9.51 -8.43 11.51
CA GLN A 169 9.43 -9.83 11.96
C GLN A 169 7.98 -10.21 12.28
N PHE A 170 7.25 -9.36 13.00
CA PHE A 170 5.81 -9.58 13.23
C PHE A 170 5.03 -9.83 11.93
N ALA A 171 5.26 -9.02 10.90
CA ALA A 171 4.57 -9.17 9.62
C ALA A 171 4.96 -10.48 8.90
N LEU A 172 6.23 -10.91 9.00
CA LEU A 172 6.69 -12.19 8.46
C LEU A 172 6.06 -13.38 9.20
N ASP A 173 6.01 -13.33 10.52
CA ASP A 173 5.42 -14.39 11.35
C ASP A 173 3.91 -14.50 11.08
N TYR A 174 3.23 -13.36 10.99
CA TYR A 174 1.82 -13.31 10.60
C TYR A 174 1.61 -13.93 9.20
N ALA A 175 2.37 -13.52 8.20
CA ALA A 175 2.26 -14.05 6.85
C ALA A 175 2.51 -15.57 6.79
N ASN A 176 3.46 -16.09 7.58
CA ASN A 176 3.74 -17.53 7.63
C ASN A 176 2.58 -18.36 8.20
N THR A 177 1.82 -17.80 9.13
CA THR A 177 0.65 -18.47 9.75
C THR A 177 -0.64 -18.29 8.95
N HIS A 178 -0.69 -17.30 8.02
CA HIS A 178 -1.87 -16.96 7.22
C HIS A 178 -1.67 -17.18 5.72
N LYS A 179 -0.66 -17.98 5.32
CA LYS A 179 -0.52 -18.42 3.93
C LYS A 179 -1.71 -19.31 3.54
N ARG A 180 -2.51 -18.85 2.62
CA ARG A 180 -3.58 -19.62 1.97
C ARG A 180 -3.10 -20.18 0.64
#